data_f8446515496b2387ea11651554bc3e3c
#
_entry.id   f8446515496b2387ea11651554bc3e3c
#
_cell.length_a   1.000
_cell.length_b   1.000
_cell.length_c   1.000
_cell.angle_alpha   90.00
_cell.angle_beta   90.00
_cell.angle_gamma   90.00
#
_symmetry.space_group_name_H-M   'P 1'
#
loop_
_entity.id
_entity.type
_entity.pdbx_description
1 polymer ?
#
loop_
_entity_poly.entity_id
_entity_poly.type
_entity_poly.pdbx_seq_one_letter_code
_entity_poly.pdbx_strand_id
1 'polypeptide(L)'
;MSVTRRACLAGMAAGAVTLATRVRAESDVPDILTPKPDPVVTRKYSARVNRIMERAVVIDMLAPLTLDLRPESYAGKLTDAQVAMFRASRVTAFHNSVGVGGPAAYEEALSFLAGWSGFLARNDAVFTLVDTVADIIHAKATGKVAVIMGLQNAEQFREVSDVLAFRQLGLRCAQLTYNAQNLLGSGSTERVDGGVTDRGAAIIAEMNKRGMLVDVSHSGERTTLDAIEISSGPIAITHSNCRALNDHPRLKTDEAIRKLAAKGGVMGITGVRNFVRDREPTTVEHVIDHIDHVVKLVGIDHVGIGTDSDLMGYDRLPADMYRQIKSAYKSSYAFREKIDTDGFNNPDKMYSLTEALLRRGYSEANIEAILGGNFRRLLGTVWAASASTEK
;
A
#
# COMPACT_ATOMS: atom_id res chain seq x y z
N MET A 1 -8.27 33.52 34.42
CA MET A 1 -8.47 33.85 32.99
C MET A 1 -8.39 32.55 32.19
N SER A 2 -9.56 32.07 31.77
CA SER A 2 -9.75 30.79 31.04
C SER A 2 -9.42 31.00 29.58
N VAL A 3 -8.41 30.33 29.06
CA VAL A 3 -8.17 30.25 27.60
C VAL A 3 -8.66 28.91 27.11
N THR A 4 -9.73 28.98 26.36
CA THR A 4 -10.47 27.90 25.75
C THR A 4 -9.60 27.09 24.76
N ARG A 5 -9.55 25.77 24.99
CA ARG A 5 -9.05 24.75 24.05
C ARG A 5 -10.00 24.63 22.86
N ARG A 6 -9.81 25.42 21.82
CA ARG A 6 -10.46 25.25 20.51
C ARG A 6 -9.60 25.95 19.45
N ALA A 7 -8.63 25.25 18.89
CA ALA A 7 -8.08 25.48 17.54
C ALA A 7 -6.77 24.70 17.36
N CYS A 8 -6.85 23.39 17.05
CA CYS A 8 -5.75 22.61 16.42
C CYS A 8 -6.28 21.24 15.98
N LEU A 9 -7.35 21.22 15.19
CA LEU A 9 -7.90 19.98 14.58
C LEU A 9 -8.29 20.24 13.13
N ALA A 10 -7.34 20.72 12.35
CA ALA A 10 -7.51 20.83 10.90
C ALA A 10 -6.20 20.39 10.23
N GLY A 11 -6.05 19.08 10.05
CA GLY A 11 -4.87 18.55 9.34
C GLY A 11 -4.69 17.06 9.34
N MET A 12 -5.62 16.30 9.91
CA MET A 12 -5.47 14.85 10.02
C MET A 12 -6.77 14.16 9.66
N ALA A 13 -6.96 13.83 8.43
CA ALA A 13 -8.08 13.02 7.99
C ALA A 13 -7.58 11.76 7.29
N ALA A 14 -7.14 10.85 8.07
CA ALA A 14 -7.33 9.42 7.97
C ALA A 14 -7.31 8.87 9.39
N GLY A 15 -8.14 9.40 10.26
CA GLY A 15 -8.18 8.98 11.64
C GLY A 15 -9.50 9.42 12.27
N ALA A 16 -10.16 8.51 12.88
CA ALA A 16 -11.16 8.62 13.92
C ALA A 16 -12.01 9.91 13.93
N VAL A 17 -13.13 9.92 13.22
CA VAL A 17 -14.26 10.76 13.55
C VAL A 17 -14.95 10.16 14.79
N THR A 18 -14.62 10.68 15.96
CA THR A 18 -15.45 10.50 17.17
C THR A 18 -16.70 11.37 16.99
N LEU A 19 -17.75 10.83 16.42
CA LEU A 19 -19.10 11.37 16.51
C LEU A 19 -19.83 10.62 17.61
N ALA A 20 -19.88 11.26 18.80
CA ALA A 20 -20.87 10.93 19.79
C ALA A 20 -22.22 11.41 19.29
N THR A 21 -22.99 10.57 18.63
CA THR A 21 -24.43 10.78 18.37
C THR A 21 -25.19 9.52 18.74
N ARG A 22 -26.25 9.75 19.47
CA ARG A 22 -27.23 8.83 20.03
C ARG A 22 -27.51 7.61 19.17
N VAL A 23 -27.33 6.45 19.79
CA VAL A 23 -27.82 5.15 19.34
C VAL A 23 -29.30 5.27 18.99
N ARG A 24 -29.64 5.18 17.73
CA ARG A 24 -30.91 4.62 17.26
C ARG A 24 -30.56 3.28 16.65
N ALA A 25 -31.09 2.24 17.28
CA ALA A 25 -31.06 0.89 16.72
C ALA A 25 -31.83 0.90 15.41
N GLU A 26 -31.13 0.66 14.32
CA GLU A 26 -31.54 -0.10 13.17
C GLU A 26 -30.34 -0.17 12.23
N SER A 27 -30.06 -1.34 11.78
CA SER A 27 -28.87 -1.85 11.10
C SER A 27 -28.70 -1.27 9.69
N ASP A 28 -28.29 -0.02 9.55
CA ASP A 28 -27.78 0.54 8.32
C ASP A 28 -26.26 0.82 8.44
N VAL A 29 -25.49 -0.20 8.81
CA VAL A 29 -24.10 -0.22 8.48
C VAL A 29 -24.05 -0.45 6.97
N PRO A 30 -23.58 0.52 6.16
CA PRO A 30 -23.39 0.26 4.75
C PRO A 30 -22.45 -0.94 4.65
N ASP A 31 -22.92 -2.02 4.10
CA ASP A 31 -22.12 -3.21 3.82
C ASP A 31 -21.17 -2.88 2.68
N ILE A 32 -20.02 -2.28 3.04
CA ILE A 32 -19.01 -1.75 2.11
C ILE A 32 -18.23 -2.88 1.45
N LEU A 33 -18.30 -4.06 2.05
CA LEU A 33 -17.72 -5.28 1.50
C LEU A 33 -18.76 -6.12 0.74
N THR A 34 -20.05 -5.79 0.80
CA THR A 34 -21.00 -6.36 -0.14
C THR A 34 -20.90 -5.60 -1.45
N PRO A 35 -20.52 -6.27 -2.53
CA PRO A 35 -20.68 -5.71 -3.84
C PRO A 35 -22.15 -5.31 -3.99
N LYS A 36 -22.45 -4.02 -4.32
CA LYS A 36 -23.69 -3.81 -5.08
C LYS A 36 -23.69 -4.90 -6.14
N PRO A 37 -24.82 -5.61 -6.37
CA PRO A 37 -24.89 -6.66 -7.35
C PRO A 37 -24.77 -6.08 -8.78
N ASP A 38 -23.62 -5.52 -9.08
CA ASP A 38 -23.12 -5.54 -10.42
C ASP A 38 -22.70 -6.97 -10.66
N PRO A 39 -23.09 -7.54 -11.80
CA PRO A 39 -22.58 -8.83 -12.16
C PRO A 39 -21.08 -8.75 -11.96
N VAL A 40 -20.52 -9.65 -11.16
CA VAL A 40 -19.12 -10.03 -11.27
C VAL A 40 -18.97 -10.24 -12.77
N VAL A 41 -18.43 -9.23 -13.46
CA VAL A 41 -18.21 -9.36 -14.88
C VAL A 41 -17.14 -10.40 -14.94
N THR A 42 -17.56 -11.65 -15.12
CA THR A 42 -16.69 -12.74 -15.47
C THR A 42 -16.17 -12.43 -16.88
N ARG A 43 -15.31 -11.44 -16.95
CA ARG A 43 -14.56 -11.16 -18.15
C ARG A 43 -13.78 -12.42 -18.44
N LYS A 44 -14.08 -13.06 -19.56
CA LYS A 44 -13.38 -14.27 -19.96
C LYS A 44 -11.99 -13.86 -20.43
N TYR A 45 -11.01 -14.08 -19.59
CA TYR A 45 -9.60 -13.93 -19.95
C TYR A 45 -9.13 -15.13 -20.78
N SER A 46 -8.09 -14.94 -21.58
CA SER A 46 -7.51 -16.02 -22.38
C SER A 46 -6.96 -17.13 -21.48
N ALA A 47 -6.90 -18.36 -22.00
CA ALA A 47 -6.29 -19.49 -21.28
C ALA A 47 -4.84 -19.19 -20.86
N ARG A 48 -4.13 -18.34 -21.61
CA ARG A 48 -2.77 -17.91 -21.30
C ARG A 48 -2.73 -17.02 -20.07
N VAL A 49 -3.61 -16.01 -19.98
CA VAL A 49 -3.74 -15.13 -18.80
C VAL A 49 -4.09 -15.97 -17.58
N ASN A 50 -5.08 -16.85 -17.68
CA ASN A 50 -5.50 -17.70 -16.55
C ASN A 50 -4.35 -18.56 -16.02
N ARG A 51 -3.55 -19.20 -16.91
CA ARG A 51 -2.38 -20.00 -16.49
C ARG A 51 -1.32 -19.17 -15.78
N ILE A 52 -1.06 -17.94 -16.24
CA ILE A 52 -0.11 -17.03 -15.57
C ILE A 52 -0.63 -16.70 -14.16
N MET A 53 -1.90 -16.31 -14.03
CA MET A 53 -2.51 -15.95 -12.75
C MET A 53 -2.58 -17.11 -11.75
N GLU A 54 -2.77 -18.34 -12.24
CA GLU A 54 -2.72 -19.54 -11.40
C GLU A 54 -1.31 -19.79 -10.84
N ARG A 55 -0.29 -19.61 -11.67
CA ARG A 55 1.11 -19.89 -11.32
C ARG A 55 1.76 -18.77 -10.51
N ALA A 56 1.49 -17.54 -10.88
CA ALA A 56 2.13 -16.38 -10.28
C ALA A 56 1.82 -16.23 -8.78
N VAL A 57 2.84 -15.84 -8.01
CA VAL A 57 2.67 -15.26 -6.67
C VAL A 57 2.37 -13.79 -6.85
N VAL A 58 1.12 -13.39 -6.72
CA VAL A 58 0.66 -12.01 -6.93
C VAL A 58 0.73 -11.24 -5.62
N ILE A 59 1.54 -10.21 -5.55
CA ILE A 59 1.72 -9.37 -4.35
C ILE A 59 1.35 -7.93 -4.69
N ASP A 60 0.35 -7.40 -4.00
CA ASP A 60 -0.01 -5.98 -4.05
C ASP A 60 0.61 -5.26 -2.86
N MET A 61 1.65 -4.47 -3.11
CA MET A 61 2.46 -3.84 -2.05
C MET A 61 1.89 -2.55 -1.50
N LEU A 62 0.70 -2.18 -1.89
CA LEU A 62 -0.21 -1.35 -1.11
C LEU A 62 -1.64 -1.60 -1.56
N ALA A 63 -2.35 -2.38 -0.77
CA ALA A 63 -3.78 -2.60 -0.94
C ALA A 63 -4.38 -2.89 0.44
N PRO A 64 -5.04 -1.92 1.07
CA PRO A 64 -5.82 -2.20 2.26
C PRO A 64 -6.91 -3.22 1.90
N LEU A 65 -7.26 -4.08 2.86
CA LEU A 65 -8.33 -5.06 2.64
C LEU A 65 -9.70 -4.39 2.47
N THR A 66 -9.84 -3.17 3.00
CA THR A 66 -10.95 -2.24 2.73
C THR A 66 -10.46 -0.81 2.83
N LEU A 67 -11.02 0.09 2.04
CA LEU A 67 -10.84 1.54 2.14
C LEU A 67 -11.69 2.17 3.26
N ASP A 68 -12.64 1.42 3.81
CA ASP A 68 -13.35 1.81 5.03
C ASP A 68 -12.53 1.39 6.26
N LEU A 69 -11.83 2.35 6.85
CA LEU A 69 -10.94 2.12 7.99
C LEU A 69 -11.67 2.17 9.34
N ARG A 70 -13.00 2.34 9.36
CA ARG A 70 -13.77 2.33 10.62
C ARG A 70 -13.72 0.93 11.23
N PRO A 71 -13.59 0.80 12.57
CA PRO A 71 -13.50 -0.49 13.25
C PRO A 71 -14.65 -1.46 12.93
N GLU A 72 -15.85 -0.93 12.67
CA GLU A 72 -17.04 -1.69 12.33
C GLU A 72 -16.90 -2.47 11.02
N SER A 73 -16.16 -1.93 10.06
CA SER A 73 -15.99 -2.52 8.73
C SER A 73 -15.20 -3.83 8.74
N TYR A 74 -14.39 -4.06 9.78
CA TYR A 74 -13.60 -5.28 9.97
C TYR A 74 -13.86 -5.97 11.33
N ALA A 75 -15.00 -5.70 11.96
CA ALA A 75 -15.38 -6.34 13.23
C ALA A 75 -15.85 -7.80 13.06
N GLY A 76 -16.45 -8.14 11.93
CA GLY A 76 -17.15 -9.40 11.67
C GLY A 76 -16.36 -10.45 10.90
N LYS A 77 -17.09 -11.50 10.48
CA LYS A 77 -16.62 -12.47 9.50
C LYS A 77 -17.03 -12.02 8.10
N LEU A 78 -16.23 -12.40 7.12
CA LEU A 78 -16.58 -12.23 5.72
C LEU A 78 -17.79 -13.07 5.35
N THR A 79 -18.62 -12.54 4.46
CA THR A 79 -19.66 -13.31 3.78
C THR A 79 -19.05 -14.26 2.74
N ASP A 80 -19.79 -15.28 2.34
CA ASP A 80 -19.33 -16.21 1.28
C ASP A 80 -19.03 -15.49 -0.04
N ALA A 81 -19.78 -14.43 -0.36
CA ALA A 81 -19.55 -13.62 -1.55
C ALA A 81 -18.22 -12.88 -1.48
N GLN A 82 -17.86 -12.30 -0.32
CA GLN A 82 -16.59 -11.64 -0.10
C GLN A 82 -15.42 -12.63 -0.17
N VAL A 83 -15.57 -13.79 0.46
CA VAL A 83 -14.58 -14.87 0.36
C VAL A 83 -14.36 -15.29 -1.10
N ALA A 84 -15.44 -15.49 -1.86
CA ALA A 84 -15.37 -15.83 -3.28
C ALA A 84 -14.64 -14.74 -4.09
N MET A 85 -14.90 -13.47 -3.79
CA MET A 85 -14.25 -12.34 -4.45
C MET A 85 -12.74 -12.30 -4.19
N PHE A 86 -12.30 -12.43 -2.93
CA PHE A 86 -10.87 -12.51 -2.60
C PHE A 86 -10.17 -13.66 -3.33
N ARG A 87 -10.79 -14.84 -3.35
CA ARG A 87 -10.25 -16.03 -4.05
C ARG A 87 -10.21 -15.83 -5.56
N ALA A 88 -11.25 -15.22 -6.14
CA ALA A 88 -11.34 -14.97 -7.58
C ALA A 88 -10.29 -13.98 -8.06
N SER A 89 -9.90 -13.00 -7.24
CA SER A 89 -8.88 -12.00 -7.58
C SER A 89 -7.50 -12.60 -7.87
N ARG A 90 -7.23 -13.79 -7.34
CA ARG A 90 -5.92 -14.45 -7.39
C ARG A 90 -4.76 -13.64 -6.79
N VAL A 91 -5.04 -12.57 -6.08
CA VAL A 91 -4.01 -11.87 -5.29
C VAL A 91 -3.59 -12.80 -4.15
N THR A 92 -2.30 -13.09 -4.09
CA THR A 92 -1.72 -14.00 -3.08
C THR A 92 -1.45 -13.26 -1.78
N ALA A 93 -0.96 -12.01 -1.87
CA ALA A 93 -0.64 -11.21 -0.70
C ALA A 93 -1.07 -9.75 -0.87
N PHE A 94 -1.70 -9.20 0.15
CA PHE A 94 -2.03 -7.79 0.29
C PHE A 94 -1.16 -7.15 1.37
N HIS A 95 -0.54 -6.01 1.06
CA HIS A 95 0.06 -5.14 2.05
C HIS A 95 -1.03 -4.22 2.60
N ASN A 96 -1.63 -4.63 3.72
CA ASN A 96 -2.67 -3.91 4.43
C ASN A 96 -2.04 -2.82 5.29
N SER A 97 -2.18 -1.58 4.88
CA SER A 97 -1.47 -0.45 5.47
C SER A 97 -2.34 0.80 5.54
N VAL A 98 -2.17 1.58 6.59
CA VAL A 98 -2.88 2.84 6.83
C VAL A 98 -1.89 3.93 7.26
N GLY A 99 -2.22 5.19 6.95
CA GLY A 99 -1.49 6.34 7.50
C GLY A 99 -1.98 6.65 8.91
N VAL A 100 -1.04 6.68 9.86
CA VAL A 100 -1.27 7.20 11.21
C VAL A 100 -0.43 8.46 11.41
N GLY A 101 -0.83 9.36 12.28
CA GLY A 101 -0.07 10.59 12.47
C GLY A 101 -0.49 11.45 13.65
N GLY A 102 0.38 12.38 14.03
CA GLY A 102 0.14 13.31 15.12
C GLY A 102 0.23 12.69 16.50
N PRO A 103 -0.31 13.37 17.52
CA PRO A 103 -0.12 12.99 18.92
C PRO A 103 -0.63 11.61 19.30
N ALA A 104 -1.60 11.06 18.55
CA ALA A 104 -2.21 9.76 18.82
C ALA A 104 -1.67 8.63 17.90
N ALA A 105 -0.63 8.89 17.11
CA ALA A 105 -0.10 7.95 16.12
C ALA A 105 0.25 6.58 16.70
N TYR A 106 0.77 6.54 17.92
CA TYR A 106 1.13 5.29 18.59
C TYR A 106 -0.11 4.45 18.93
N GLU A 107 -1.10 5.06 19.56
CA GLU A 107 -2.35 4.42 19.98
C GLU A 107 -3.20 4.01 18.76
N GLU A 108 -3.21 4.83 17.72
CA GLU A 108 -3.87 4.52 16.44
C GLU A 108 -3.21 3.32 15.75
N ALA A 109 -1.89 3.27 15.73
CA ALA A 109 -1.14 2.14 15.18
C ALA A 109 -1.40 0.84 15.96
N LEU A 110 -1.44 0.90 17.32
CA LEU A 110 -1.80 -0.26 18.14
C LEU A 110 -3.24 -0.73 17.86
N SER A 111 -4.18 0.21 17.78
CA SER A 111 -5.59 -0.08 17.51
C SER A 111 -5.76 -0.73 16.14
N PHE A 112 -5.06 -0.22 15.12
CA PHE A 112 -5.03 -0.80 13.78
C PHE A 112 -4.51 -2.23 13.80
N LEU A 113 -3.34 -2.48 14.39
CA LEU A 113 -2.75 -3.82 14.44
C LEU A 113 -3.62 -4.80 15.22
N ALA A 114 -4.17 -4.38 16.37
CA ALA A 114 -5.05 -5.21 17.18
C ALA A 114 -6.36 -5.54 16.46
N GLY A 115 -7.00 -4.54 15.85
CA GLY A 115 -8.24 -4.72 15.09
C GLY A 115 -8.10 -5.69 13.94
N TRP A 116 -7.06 -5.50 13.12
CA TRP A 116 -6.80 -6.38 11.97
C TRP A 116 -6.32 -7.77 12.38
N SER A 117 -5.50 -7.90 13.43
CA SER A 117 -5.15 -9.23 13.96
C SER A 117 -6.39 -10.01 14.41
N GLY A 118 -7.32 -9.33 15.07
CA GLY A 118 -8.61 -9.93 15.44
C GLY A 118 -9.48 -10.31 14.26
N PHE A 119 -9.53 -9.44 13.21
CA PHE A 119 -10.24 -9.76 11.96
C PHE A 119 -9.65 -10.98 11.25
N LEU A 120 -8.33 -11.02 11.10
CA LEU A 120 -7.64 -12.14 10.44
C LEU A 120 -7.87 -13.45 11.20
N ALA A 121 -7.81 -13.43 12.54
CA ALA A 121 -8.09 -14.60 13.37
C ALA A 121 -9.53 -15.12 13.22
N ARG A 122 -10.52 -14.21 13.09
CA ARG A 122 -11.91 -14.60 12.81
C ARG A 122 -12.15 -15.14 11.41
N ASN A 123 -11.26 -14.81 10.47
CA ASN A 123 -11.33 -15.19 9.05
C ASN A 123 -10.13 -16.05 8.63
N ASP A 124 -9.62 -16.88 9.54
CA ASP A 124 -8.42 -17.71 9.36
C ASP A 124 -8.55 -18.75 8.25
N ALA A 125 -9.78 -19.14 7.87
CA ALA A 125 -10.05 -19.98 6.70
C ALA A 125 -9.71 -19.29 5.36
N VAL A 126 -9.62 -17.95 5.35
CA VAL A 126 -9.37 -17.14 4.15
C VAL A 126 -8.01 -16.49 4.21
N PHE A 127 -7.64 -15.92 5.36
CA PHE A 127 -6.42 -15.13 5.51
C PHE A 127 -5.36 -15.82 6.35
N THR A 128 -4.10 -15.40 6.13
CA THR A 128 -2.99 -15.69 7.02
C THR A 128 -2.15 -14.43 7.22
N LEU A 129 -1.82 -14.11 8.48
CA LEU A 129 -0.87 -13.04 8.79
C LEU A 129 0.54 -13.47 8.37
N VAL A 130 1.27 -12.56 7.75
CA VAL A 130 2.62 -12.82 7.25
C VAL A 130 3.67 -12.42 8.30
N ASP A 131 4.54 -13.36 8.63
CA ASP A 131 5.79 -13.12 9.35
C ASP A 131 7.01 -13.20 8.44
N THR A 132 7.01 -14.15 7.51
CA THR A 132 8.09 -14.46 6.59
C THR A 132 7.57 -14.64 5.16
N VAL A 133 8.49 -14.69 4.19
CA VAL A 133 8.13 -15.01 2.79
C VAL A 133 7.56 -16.42 2.66
N ALA A 134 7.94 -17.35 3.53
CA ALA A 134 7.40 -18.71 3.52
C ALA A 134 5.89 -18.71 3.76
N ASP A 135 5.35 -17.78 4.55
CA ASP A 135 3.91 -17.65 4.79
C ASP A 135 3.15 -17.22 3.53
N ILE A 136 3.76 -16.36 2.70
CA ILE A 136 3.18 -15.98 1.39
C ILE A 136 3.12 -17.19 0.47
N ILE A 137 4.17 -18.00 0.42
CA ILE A 137 4.22 -19.21 -0.40
C ILE A 137 3.23 -20.25 0.12
N HIS A 138 3.14 -20.41 1.43
CA HIS A 138 2.17 -21.31 2.05
C HIS A 138 0.72 -20.87 1.76
N ALA A 139 0.41 -19.58 1.85
CA ALA A 139 -0.90 -19.04 1.49
C ALA A 139 -1.26 -19.37 0.04
N LYS A 140 -0.32 -19.17 -0.92
CA LYS A 140 -0.53 -19.56 -2.33
C LYS A 140 -0.83 -21.05 -2.46
N ALA A 141 -0.08 -21.90 -1.78
CA ALA A 141 -0.23 -23.35 -1.87
C ALA A 141 -1.55 -23.87 -1.26
N THR A 142 -2.07 -23.16 -0.24
CA THR A 142 -3.29 -23.56 0.49
C THR A 142 -4.55 -22.83 0.03
N GLY A 143 -4.43 -21.93 -0.97
CA GLY A 143 -5.55 -21.11 -1.45
C GLY A 143 -6.02 -20.05 -0.46
N LYS A 144 -5.19 -19.68 0.51
CA LYS A 144 -5.40 -18.54 1.41
C LYS A 144 -4.84 -17.27 0.80
N VAL A 145 -5.20 -16.14 1.40
CA VAL A 145 -4.69 -14.81 1.12
C VAL A 145 -3.76 -14.39 2.25
N ALA A 146 -2.52 -14.08 1.90
CA ALA A 146 -1.52 -13.57 2.84
C ALA A 146 -1.75 -12.07 3.12
N VAL A 147 -1.58 -11.64 4.37
CA VAL A 147 -1.72 -10.24 4.76
C VAL A 147 -0.43 -9.75 5.40
N ILE A 148 0.23 -8.82 4.73
CA ILE A 148 1.41 -8.11 5.23
C ILE A 148 0.89 -6.87 5.97
N MET A 149 1.22 -6.74 7.25
CA MET A 149 0.83 -5.56 8.03
C MET A 149 1.84 -4.45 7.84
N GLY A 150 1.34 -3.25 7.54
CA GLY A 150 2.16 -2.05 7.33
C GLY A 150 1.54 -0.77 7.88
N LEU A 151 2.37 0.27 7.94
CA LEU A 151 1.93 1.63 8.25
C LEU A 151 2.56 2.61 7.24
N GLN A 152 1.73 3.54 6.74
CA GLN A 152 2.15 4.53 5.74
C GLN A 152 2.73 5.82 6.36
N ASN A 153 3.04 5.80 7.65
CA ASN A 153 3.76 6.86 8.35
C ASN A 153 4.46 6.21 9.53
N ALA A 154 5.61 6.70 9.94
CA ALA A 154 6.39 6.12 11.03
C ALA A 154 6.38 6.98 12.32
N GLU A 155 5.39 7.88 12.47
CA GLU A 155 5.22 8.69 13.69
C GLU A 155 4.89 7.87 14.95
N GLN A 156 4.40 6.63 14.78
CA GLN A 156 4.18 5.72 15.90
C GLN A 156 5.50 5.31 16.59
N PHE A 157 6.65 5.42 15.92
CA PHE A 157 7.95 5.16 16.56
C PHE A 157 8.38 6.39 17.38
N ARG A 158 7.93 6.47 18.63
CA ARG A 158 8.27 7.55 19.58
C ARG A 158 9.74 7.45 20.01
N GLU A 159 10.28 6.21 20.00
CA GLU A 159 11.66 5.88 20.33
C GLU A 159 12.16 4.78 19.38
N VAL A 160 13.48 4.63 19.28
CA VAL A 160 14.11 3.61 18.45
C VAL A 160 13.69 2.19 18.87
N SER A 161 13.50 1.97 20.17
CA SER A 161 13.01 0.71 20.74
C SER A 161 11.62 0.30 20.29
N ASP A 162 10.75 1.26 19.93
CA ASP A 162 9.39 0.99 19.44
C ASP A 162 9.41 0.16 18.14
N VAL A 163 10.46 0.26 17.31
CA VAL A 163 10.59 -0.56 16.08
C VAL A 163 10.52 -2.05 16.40
N LEU A 164 11.23 -2.51 17.44
CA LEU A 164 11.16 -3.92 17.85
C LEU A 164 9.76 -4.29 18.37
N ALA A 165 9.15 -3.45 19.19
CA ALA A 165 7.82 -3.71 19.73
C ALA A 165 6.77 -3.87 18.63
N PHE A 166 6.76 -2.96 17.64
CA PHE A 166 5.86 -3.04 16.50
C PHE A 166 6.18 -4.22 15.57
N ARG A 167 7.46 -4.57 15.41
CA ARG A 167 7.86 -5.78 14.67
C ARG A 167 7.29 -7.05 15.32
N GLN A 168 7.32 -7.14 16.65
CA GLN A 168 6.73 -8.26 17.43
C GLN A 168 5.21 -8.29 17.34
N LEU A 169 4.56 -7.12 17.18
CA LEU A 169 3.11 -7.02 16.93
C LEU A 169 2.71 -7.39 15.49
N GLY A 170 3.65 -7.76 14.65
CA GLY A 170 3.39 -8.21 13.28
C GLY A 170 3.63 -7.17 12.19
N LEU A 171 4.09 -5.95 12.52
CA LEU A 171 4.43 -4.94 11.51
C LEU A 171 5.63 -5.38 10.69
N ARG A 172 5.53 -5.34 9.35
CA ARG A 172 6.56 -5.80 8.42
C ARG A 172 7.08 -4.74 7.48
N CYS A 173 6.34 -3.65 7.35
CA CYS A 173 6.68 -2.51 6.51
C CYS A 173 6.26 -1.22 7.21
N ALA A 174 7.13 -0.21 7.21
CA ALA A 174 6.75 1.13 7.67
C ALA A 174 7.33 2.19 6.73
N GLN A 175 6.47 3.13 6.36
CA GLN A 175 6.81 4.27 5.54
C GLN A 175 7.27 5.42 6.43
N LEU A 176 8.35 6.11 6.05
CA LEU A 176 8.96 7.14 6.88
C LEU A 176 8.04 8.34 7.12
N THR A 177 7.38 8.83 6.09
CA THR A 177 6.54 10.04 6.12
C THR A 177 5.27 9.84 5.30
N TYR A 178 4.18 10.54 5.66
CA TYR A 178 2.96 10.59 4.86
C TYR A 178 2.70 12.03 4.41
N ASN A 179 2.98 12.35 3.15
CA ASN A 179 2.74 13.64 2.49
C ASN A 179 3.32 14.90 3.18
N ALA A 180 3.19 15.02 4.50
CA ALA A 180 3.68 16.14 5.32
C ALA A 180 5.00 15.79 6.01
N GLN A 181 5.66 16.81 6.55
CA GLN A 181 6.83 16.64 7.39
C GLN A 181 6.44 16.04 8.75
N ASN A 182 7.26 15.11 9.23
CA ASN A 182 7.23 14.58 10.57
C ASN A 182 8.63 14.65 11.23
N LEU A 183 8.81 14.00 12.38
CA LEU A 183 10.10 14.01 13.07
C LEU A 183 11.21 13.19 12.37
N LEU A 184 10.89 12.41 11.34
CA LEU A 184 11.84 11.53 10.65
C LEU A 184 12.30 12.09 9.30
N GLY A 185 11.48 12.95 8.67
CA GLY A 185 11.79 13.51 7.37
C GLY A 185 10.64 14.32 6.79
N SER A 186 10.76 14.72 5.54
CA SER A 186 9.76 15.50 4.82
C SER A 186 8.93 14.64 3.88
N GLY A 187 7.62 14.88 3.85
CA GLY A 187 6.71 14.25 2.92
C GLY A 187 6.69 14.93 1.54
N SER A 188 6.10 14.25 0.57
CA SER A 188 6.11 14.66 -0.85
C SER A 188 5.36 15.97 -1.15
N THR A 189 4.46 16.42 -0.27
CA THR A 189 3.70 17.65 -0.47
C THR A 189 4.16 18.79 0.45
N GLU A 190 5.32 18.61 1.11
CA GLU A 190 5.94 19.70 1.86
C GLU A 190 6.53 20.75 0.92
N ARG A 191 6.47 22.02 1.36
CA ARG A 191 7.04 23.15 0.62
C ARG A 191 8.56 23.11 0.57
N VAL A 192 9.19 22.61 1.63
CA VAL A 192 10.65 22.44 1.73
C VAL A 192 10.94 21.02 2.19
N ASP A 193 11.70 20.29 1.41
CA ASP A 193 12.15 18.95 1.74
C ASP A 193 13.55 19.04 2.37
N GLY A 194 13.62 18.89 3.69
CA GLY A 194 14.85 18.92 4.46
C GLY A 194 15.66 17.63 4.46
N GLY A 195 15.12 16.55 3.85
CA GLY A 195 15.74 15.23 3.91
C GLY A 195 15.38 14.43 5.17
N VAL A 196 16.12 13.36 5.41
CA VAL A 196 16.00 12.50 6.60
C VAL A 196 16.67 13.19 7.79
N THR A 197 15.98 13.22 8.94
CA THR A 197 16.54 13.73 10.20
C THR A 197 17.47 12.73 10.87
N ASP A 198 18.27 13.16 11.87
CA ASP A 198 19.08 12.23 12.68
C ASP A 198 18.22 11.14 13.34
N ARG A 199 17.02 11.50 13.79
CA ARG A 199 16.05 10.55 14.32
C ARG A 199 15.56 9.57 13.24
N GLY A 200 15.28 10.08 12.05
CA GLY A 200 14.91 9.25 10.90
C GLY A 200 16.00 8.24 10.55
N ALA A 201 17.26 8.67 10.57
CA ALA A 201 18.42 7.80 10.33
C ALA A 201 18.52 6.67 11.40
N ALA A 202 18.31 7.00 12.68
CA ALA A 202 18.32 6.01 13.75
C ALA A 202 17.17 4.99 13.64
N ILE A 203 15.97 5.44 13.24
CA ILE A 203 14.81 4.56 12.98
C ILE A 203 15.09 3.65 11.77
N ILE A 204 15.62 4.18 10.66
CA ILE A 204 15.99 3.38 9.49
C ILE A 204 17.01 2.29 9.88
N ALA A 205 18.03 2.64 10.67
CA ALA A 205 19.04 1.68 11.14
C ALA A 205 18.41 0.55 11.96
N GLU A 206 17.50 0.87 12.88
CA GLU A 206 16.82 -0.17 13.69
C GLU A 206 15.84 -0.99 12.84
N MET A 207 15.10 -0.38 11.88
CA MET A 207 14.26 -1.12 10.94
C MET A 207 15.09 -2.14 10.14
N ASN A 208 16.24 -1.73 9.61
CA ASN A 208 17.17 -2.63 8.91
C ASN A 208 17.60 -3.80 9.79
N LYS A 209 18.01 -3.50 11.03
CA LYS A 209 18.44 -4.51 12.01
C LYS A 209 17.33 -5.50 12.35
N ARG A 210 16.06 -5.05 12.41
CA ARG A 210 14.91 -5.88 12.75
C ARG A 210 14.25 -6.53 11.54
N GLY A 211 14.78 -6.37 10.35
CA GLY A 211 14.17 -6.91 9.14
C GLY A 211 12.78 -6.34 8.88
N MET A 212 12.59 -5.02 9.10
CA MET A 212 11.38 -4.31 8.74
C MET A 212 11.63 -3.50 7.47
N LEU A 213 10.77 -3.66 6.45
CA LEU A 213 10.93 -2.96 5.19
C LEU A 213 10.71 -1.45 5.39
N VAL A 214 11.68 -0.66 4.96
CA VAL A 214 11.53 0.80 4.85
C VAL A 214 10.85 1.14 3.55
N ASP A 215 9.77 1.93 3.61
CA ASP A 215 9.06 2.46 2.44
C ASP A 215 9.20 3.98 2.38
N VAL A 216 9.41 4.52 1.17
CA VAL A 216 9.54 5.96 0.93
C VAL A 216 8.54 6.48 -0.10
N SER A 217 7.42 5.79 -0.29
CA SER A 217 6.42 6.13 -1.31
C SER A 217 5.90 7.57 -1.18
N HIS A 218 5.52 8.02 0.02
CA HIS A 218 5.04 9.37 0.29
C HIS A 218 6.13 10.37 0.69
N SER A 219 7.40 9.94 0.78
CA SER A 219 8.50 10.83 1.13
C SER A 219 8.82 11.79 -0.02
N GLY A 220 9.26 13.00 0.33
CA GLY A 220 9.78 13.96 -0.63
C GLY A 220 11.02 13.45 -1.34
N GLU A 221 11.49 14.19 -2.32
CA GLU A 221 12.64 13.77 -3.15
C GLU A 221 13.91 13.62 -2.33
N ARG A 222 14.27 14.64 -1.56
CA ARG A 222 15.48 14.62 -0.73
C ARG A 222 15.41 13.55 0.34
N THR A 223 14.26 13.43 1.02
CA THR A 223 14.03 12.37 2.03
C THR A 223 14.13 10.98 1.41
N THR A 224 13.63 10.79 0.18
CA THR A 224 13.75 9.52 -0.56
C THR A 224 15.21 9.19 -0.85
N LEU A 225 15.98 10.14 -1.37
CA LEU A 225 17.39 9.94 -1.71
C LEU A 225 18.24 9.66 -0.47
N ASP A 226 18.07 10.45 0.60
CA ASP A 226 18.77 10.25 1.87
C ASP A 226 18.44 8.87 2.48
N ALA A 227 17.16 8.45 2.48
CA ALA A 227 16.77 7.16 3.02
C ALA A 227 17.39 5.98 2.24
N ILE A 228 17.46 6.08 0.91
CA ILE A 228 18.14 5.08 0.08
C ILE A 228 19.63 5.02 0.43
N GLU A 229 20.27 6.16 0.63
CA GLU A 229 21.70 6.23 0.96
C GLU A 229 22.00 5.66 2.35
N ILE A 230 21.24 6.11 3.37
CA ILE A 230 21.41 5.76 4.79
C ILE A 230 21.13 4.27 5.05
N SER A 231 20.10 3.71 4.40
CA SER A 231 19.70 2.32 4.62
C SER A 231 20.85 1.35 4.33
N SER A 232 21.14 0.44 5.24
CA SER A 232 22.17 -0.60 5.04
C SER A 232 21.74 -1.73 4.10
N GLY A 233 20.41 -1.90 3.90
CA GLY A 233 19.80 -2.89 3.01
C GLY A 233 18.92 -2.24 1.94
N PRO A 234 18.34 -3.06 1.05
CA PRO A 234 17.38 -2.57 0.06
C PRO A 234 16.10 -2.07 0.74
N ILE A 235 15.52 -1.00 0.17
CA ILE A 235 14.25 -0.42 0.59
C ILE A 235 13.23 -0.44 -0.54
N ALA A 236 12.01 0.00 -0.30
CA ALA A 236 10.96 0.05 -1.30
C ALA A 236 10.42 1.46 -1.55
N ILE A 237 9.90 1.64 -2.74
CA ILE A 237 8.82 2.55 -3.06
C ILE A 237 7.62 1.64 -3.32
N THR A 238 6.78 1.40 -2.31
CA THR A 238 5.73 0.37 -2.42
C THR A 238 4.65 0.73 -3.41
N HIS A 239 4.34 2.05 -3.56
CA HIS A 239 3.30 2.57 -4.44
C HIS A 239 3.59 4.00 -4.89
N SER A 240 4.04 4.16 -6.11
CA SER A 240 4.25 5.46 -6.77
C SER A 240 4.34 5.27 -8.29
N ASN A 241 4.57 6.37 -9.02
CA ASN A 241 4.74 6.36 -10.47
C ASN A 241 5.93 7.24 -10.88
N CYS A 242 6.28 7.27 -12.18
CA CYS A 242 7.44 7.95 -12.70
C CYS A 242 7.13 9.42 -12.96
N ARG A 243 7.86 10.35 -12.32
CA ARG A 243 7.69 11.80 -12.50
C ARG A 243 7.99 12.24 -13.95
N ALA A 244 8.87 11.55 -14.64
CA ALA A 244 9.19 11.80 -16.04
C ALA A 244 7.98 11.66 -16.98
N LEU A 245 6.95 10.87 -16.61
CA LEU A 245 5.75 10.68 -17.43
C LEU A 245 4.58 11.55 -16.98
N ASN A 246 4.58 12.00 -15.72
CA ASN A 246 3.53 12.82 -15.15
C ASN A 246 4.14 13.65 -14.01
N ASP A 247 4.24 14.97 -14.19
CA ASP A 247 4.89 15.85 -13.20
C ASP A 247 3.97 16.10 -12.00
N HIS A 248 4.15 15.27 -10.96
CA HIS A 248 3.37 15.36 -9.73
C HIS A 248 4.31 15.15 -8.53
N PRO A 249 4.17 15.90 -7.42
CA PRO A 249 5.09 15.85 -6.28
C PRO A 249 5.14 14.48 -5.60
N ARG A 250 4.08 13.68 -5.74
CA ARG A 250 3.97 12.32 -5.20
C ARG A 250 4.79 11.29 -5.97
N LEU A 251 5.23 11.63 -7.20
CA LEU A 251 5.90 10.71 -8.10
C LEU A 251 7.42 10.81 -7.98
N LYS A 252 8.11 9.73 -8.35
CA LYS A 252 9.55 9.57 -8.16
C LYS A 252 10.34 9.95 -9.40
N THR A 253 11.46 10.62 -9.18
CA THR A 253 12.40 10.98 -10.26
C THR A 253 13.18 9.76 -10.75
N ASP A 254 13.71 9.86 -11.93
CA ASP A 254 14.59 8.84 -12.50
C ASP A 254 15.85 8.63 -11.64
N GLU A 255 16.32 9.67 -10.94
CA GLU A 255 17.45 9.56 -10.01
C GLU A 255 17.10 8.64 -8.83
N ALA A 256 15.95 8.90 -8.20
CA ALA A 256 15.48 8.08 -7.08
C ALA A 256 15.28 6.61 -7.51
N ILE A 257 14.68 6.39 -8.70
CA ILE A 257 14.46 5.03 -9.24
C ILE A 257 15.81 4.32 -9.49
N ARG A 258 16.80 5.00 -10.09
CA ARG A 258 18.14 4.41 -10.32
C ARG A 258 18.84 4.07 -9.01
N LYS A 259 18.84 4.98 -8.03
CA LYS A 259 19.48 4.74 -6.73
C LYS A 259 18.79 3.60 -5.96
N LEU A 260 17.46 3.56 -6.00
CA LEU A 260 16.67 2.46 -5.42
C LEU A 260 17.09 1.11 -6.02
N ALA A 261 17.13 1.02 -7.33
CA ALA A 261 17.50 -0.20 -8.07
C ALA A 261 18.93 -0.61 -7.80
N ALA A 262 19.88 0.33 -7.81
CA ALA A 262 21.29 0.05 -7.51
C ALA A 262 21.48 -0.59 -6.12
N LYS A 263 20.55 -0.32 -5.19
CA LYS A 263 20.53 -0.92 -3.85
C LYS A 263 19.71 -2.21 -3.76
N GLY A 264 19.18 -2.71 -4.90
CA GLY A 264 18.37 -3.93 -4.96
C GLY A 264 16.90 -3.72 -4.60
N GLY A 265 16.45 -2.48 -4.44
CA GLY A 265 15.08 -2.13 -4.13
C GLY A 265 14.09 -2.36 -5.27
N VAL A 266 12.81 -2.19 -4.99
CA VAL A 266 11.70 -2.38 -5.94
C VAL A 266 10.73 -1.21 -5.82
N MET A 267 10.24 -0.73 -6.97
CA MET A 267 9.18 0.27 -7.07
C MET A 267 7.88 -0.38 -7.50
N GLY A 268 6.83 -0.26 -6.67
CA GLY A 268 5.47 -0.63 -6.99
C GLY A 268 4.76 0.48 -7.75
N ILE A 269 4.15 0.13 -8.89
CA ILE A 269 3.38 1.06 -9.71
C ILE A 269 1.94 1.11 -9.20
N THR A 270 1.44 2.35 -8.98
CA THR A 270 0.08 2.58 -8.46
C THR A 270 -0.93 2.85 -9.56
N GLY A 271 -2.19 2.54 -9.28
CA GLY A 271 -3.33 2.75 -10.15
C GLY A 271 -4.13 4.02 -9.87
N VAL A 272 -3.71 4.88 -8.94
CA VAL A 272 -4.42 6.13 -8.63
C VAL A 272 -4.34 7.07 -9.83
N ARG A 273 -5.49 7.45 -10.38
CA ARG A 273 -5.66 8.10 -11.69
C ARG A 273 -4.78 9.33 -11.90
N ASN A 274 -4.75 10.25 -10.93
CA ASN A 274 -3.95 11.47 -11.02
C ASN A 274 -2.43 11.23 -10.91
N PHE A 275 -2.00 10.04 -10.49
CA PHE A 275 -0.59 9.64 -10.50
C PHE A 275 -0.22 8.93 -11.80
N VAL A 276 -1.19 8.28 -12.45
CA VAL A 276 -0.97 7.61 -13.73
C VAL A 276 -0.88 8.66 -14.85
N ARG A 277 -1.81 9.62 -14.88
CA ARG A 277 -1.83 10.63 -15.93
C ARG A 277 -2.62 11.87 -15.48
N ASP A 278 -2.25 13.03 -16.02
CA ASP A 278 -2.90 14.33 -15.74
C ASP A 278 -4.16 14.59 -16.58
N ARG A 279 -4.44 13.75 -17.59
CA ARG A 279 -5.52 13.93 -18.58
C ARG A 279 -6.22 12.62 -18.94
N GLU A 280 -7.40 12.73 -19.59
CA GLU A 280 -8.13 11.58 -20.15
C GLU A 280 -7.67 11.25 -21.58
N PRO A 281 -7.81 9.99 -22.03
CA PRO A 281 -8.22 8.84 -21.21
C PRO A 281 -7.10 8.40 -20.27
N THR A 282 -7.46 7.79 -19.12
CA THR A 282 -6.51 7.18 -18.18
C THR A 282 -6.91 5.73 -17.92
N THR A 283 -6.13 4.81 -18.46
CA THR A 283 -6.45 3.38 -18.51
C THR A 283 -5.27 2.52 -18.02
N VAL A 284 -5.50 1.23 -17.87
CA VAL A 284 -4.44 0.25 -17.51
C VAL A 284 -3.22 0.32 -18.46
N GLU A 285 -3.40 0.70 -19.73
CA GLU A 285 -2.27 0.87 -20.66
C GLU A 285 -1.30 1.96 -20.21
N HIS A 286 -1.82 3.05 -19.59
CA HIS A 286 -0.97 4.11 -19.06
C HIS A 286 -0.28 3.70 -17.74
N VAL A 287 -0.86 2.75 -16.99
CA VAL A 287 -0.14 2.11 -15.87
C VAL A 287 1.08 1.35 -16.39
N ILE A 288 0.92 0.65 -17.53
CA ILE A 288 2.03 -0.08 -18.17
C ILE A 288 3.10 0.87 -18.70
N ASP A 289 2.75 2.08 -19.15
CA ASP A 289 3.75 3.06 -19.57
C ASP A 289 4.75 3.37 -18.42
N HIS A 290 4.28 3.44 -17.19
CA HIS A 290 5.16 3.58 -16.01
C HIS A 290 6.00 2.33 -15.76
N ILE A 291 5.43 1.14 -15.94
CA ILE A 291 6.19 -0.13 -15.85
C ILE A 291 7.29 -0.14 -16.91
N ASP A 292 6.95 0.17 -18.17
CA ASP A 292 7.92 0.26 -19.27
C ASP A 292 9.05 1.24 -18.99
N HIS A 293 8.72 2.40 -18.38
CA HIS A 293 9.71 3.41 -18.03
C HIS A 293 10.72 2.87 -17.02
N VAL A 294 10.24 2.24 -15.92
CA VAL A 294 11.12 1.64 -14.92
C VAL A 294 11.96 0.51 -15.53
N VAL A 295 11.35 -0.37 -16.33
CA VAL A 295 12.06 -1.48 -16.98
C VAL A 295 13.16 -0.97 -17.92
N LYS A 296 12.89 0.07 -18.71
CA LYS A 296 13.88 0.70 -19.60
C LYS A 296 15.01 1.37 -18.80
N LEU A 297 14.68 1.95 -17.64
CA LEU A 297 15.59 2.74 -16.84
C LEU A 297 16.57 1.87 -16.04
N VAL A 298 16.06 0.79 -15.42
CA VAL A 298 16.79 0.01 -14.41
C VAL A 298 16.64 -1.52 -14.54
N GLY A 299 15.85 -2.00 -15.48
CA GLY A 299 15.63 -3.44 -15.67
C GLY A 299 14.37 -3.97 -15.00
N ILE A 300 14.03 -5.22 -15.39
CA ILE A 300 12.78 -5.89 -15.00
C ILE A 300 12.69 -6.19 -13.50
N ASP A 301 13.83 -6.39 -12.82
CA ASP A 301 13.89 -6.88 -11.44
C ASP A 301 13.50 -5.82 -10.39
N HIS A 302 13.30 -4.57 -10.82
CA HIS A 302 13.11 -3.42 -9.93
C HIS A 302 11.71 -2.80 -9.99
N VAL A 303 10.75 -3.46 -10.65
CA VAL A 303 9.37 -3.00 -10.75
C VAL A 303 8.39 -4.05 -10.23
N GLY A 304 7.34 -3.59 -9.57
CA GLY A 304 6.25 -4.41 -9.06
C GLY A 304 4.94 -3.62 -9.02
N ILE A 305 3.96 -4.06 -8.24
CA ILE A 305 2.63 -3.46 -8.15
C ILE A 305 2.34 -3.05 -6.70
N GLY A 306 1.79 -1.85 -6.55
CA GLY A 306 1.18 -1.36 -5.31
C GLY A 306 0.00 -0.50 -5.69
N THR A 307 -1.20 -1.10 -5.80
CA THR A 307 -2.36 -0.47 -6.46
C THR A 307 -2.84 0.80 -5.76
N ASP A 308 -2.58 0.94 -4.47
CA ASP A 308 -3.06 2.02 -3.61
C ASP A 308 -4.60 2.07 -3.56
N SER A 309 -5.21 0.89 -3.53
CA SER A 309 -6.66 0.72 -3.58
C SER A 309 -7.02 -0.64 -3.00
N ASP A 310 -8.19 -0.75 -2.38
CA ASP A 310 -8.72 -2.06 -2.01
C ASP A 310 -9.12 -2.88 -3.25
N LEU A 311 -9.68 -4.07 -3.01
CA LEU A 311 -10.06 -4.95 -4.10
C LEU A 311 -11.14 -4.35 -5.02
N MET A 312 -12.00 -3.46 -4.48
CA MET A 312 -13.15 -2.89 -5.19
C MET A 312 -12.87 -1.55 -5.85
N GLY A 313 -11.88 -0.80 -5.37
CA GLY A 313 -11.55 0.54 -5.84
C GLY A 313 -12.29 1.66 -5.12
N TYR A 314 -11.83 2.89 -5.34
CA TYR A 314 -12.36 4.10 -4.73
C TYR A 314 -13.73 4.50 -5.28
N ASP A 315 -13.94 4.35 -6.60
CA ASP A 315 -15.16 4.83 -7.28
C ASP A 315 -16.43 4.06 -6.86
N ARG A 316 -16.26 2.97 -6.08
CA ARG A 316 -17.37 2.19 -5.49
C ARG A 316 -17.70 2.57 -4.06
N LEU A 317 -16.92 3.44 -3.44
CA LEU A 317 -17.21 3.95 -2.11
C LEU A 317 -18.52 4.72 -2.05
N PRO A 318 -19.21 4.77 -0.89
CA PRO A 318 -20.32 5.70 -0.67
C PRO A 318 -19.90 7.14 -0.99
N ALA A 319 -20.78 7.90 -1.59
CA ALA A 319 -20.48 9.24 -2.11
C ALA A 319 -19.98 10.23 -1.04
N ASP A 320 -20.41 10.08 0.21
CA ASP A 320 -19.96 10.89 1.33
C ASP A 320 -18.50 10.52 1.71
N MET A 321 -18.19 9.25 1.80
CA MET A 321 -16.83 8.77 2.07
C MET A 321 -15.87 9.14 0.94
N TYR A 322 -16.30 8.99 -0.31
CA TYR A 322 -15.54 9.40 -1.49
C TYR A 322 -15.18 10.90 -1.45
N ARG A 323 -16.17 11.76 -1.12
CA ARG A 323 -15.92 13.19 -0.94
C ARG A 323 -15.00 13.48 0.24
N GLN A 324 -15.17 12.77 1.36
CA GLN A 324 -14.33 12.92 2.53
C GLN A 324 -12.87 12.61 2.20
N ILE A 325 -12.58 11.51 1.51
CA ILE A 325 -11.24 11.16 1.07
C ILE A 325 -10.65 12.30 0.23
N LYS A 326 -11.37 12.77 -0.79
CA LYS A 326 -10.86 13.86 -1.66
C LYS A 326 -10.60 15.16 -0.91
N SER A 327 -11.41 15.50 0.09
CA SER A 327 -11.27 16.73 0.88
C SER A 327 -10.16 16.67 1.92
N ALA A 328 -9.67 15.48 2.26
CA ALA A 328 -8.63 15.28 3.26
C ALA A 328 -7.22 15.68 2.78
N TYR A 329 -7.04 15.87 1.48
CA TYR A 329 -5.73 16.13 0.89
C TYR A 329 -5.59 17.59 0.43
N LYS A 330 -4.35 18.11 0.42
CA LYS A 330 -4.03 19.43 -0.13
C LYS A 330 -4.43 19.49 -1.62
N SER A 331 -4.76 20.67 -2.12
CA SER A 331 -5.11 20.88 -3.54
C SER A 331 -3.99 20.44 -4.51
N SER A 332 -2.73 20.51 -4.07
CA SER A 332 -1.57 20.01 -4.83
C SER A 332 -1.59 18.50 -5.10
N TYR A 333 -2.45 17.75 -4.40
CA TYR A 333 -2.66 16.33 -4.68
C TYR A 333 -3.45 16.09 -5.98
N ALA A 334 -4.15 17.13 -6.44
CA ALA A 334 -4.79 17.21 -7.76
C ALA A 334 -5.71 16.02 -8.09
N PHE A 335 -6.48 15.52 -7.12
CA PHE A 335 -7.47 14.48 -7.40
C PHE A 335 -8.41 14.89 -8.52
N ARG A 336 -8.57 14.00 -9.49
CA ARG A 336 -9.49 14.16 -10.59
C ARG A 336 -10.90 13.76 -10.17
N GLU A 337 -11.90 13.86 -11.07
CA GLU A 337 -13.27 13.45 -10.78
C GLU A 337 -13.32 12.00 -10.32
N LYS A 338 -12.73 11.08 -11.09
CA LYS A 338 -12.50 9.68 -10.71
C LYS A 338 -11.12 9.52 -10.08
N ILE A 339 -11.02 8.66 -9.06
CA ILE A 339 -9.74 8.28 -8.44
C ILE A 339 -9.17 7.03 -9.11
N ASP A 340 -10.02 6.09 -9.48
CA ASP A 340 -9.59 4.83 -10.10
C ASP A 340 -9.21 4.99 -11.57
N THR A 341 -8.22 4.22 -12.00
CA THR A 341 -7.82 4.11 -13.40
C THR A 341 -8.67 3.06 -14.12
N ASP A 342 -9.17 3.39 -15.33
CA ASP A 342 -10.03 2.51 -16.09
C ASP A 342 -9.34 1.18 -16.43
N GLY A 343 -10.03 0.07 -16.11
CA GLY A 343 -9.48 -1.28 -16.24
C GLY A 343 -8.60 -1.72 -15.07
N PHE A 344 -8.43 -0.88 -14.05
CA PHE A 344 -7.63 -1.16 -12.87
C PHE A 344 -8.37 -0.89 -11.55
N ASN A 345 -9.69 -0.91 -11.58
CA ASN A 345 -10.60 -0.52 -10.49
C ASN A 345 -11.66 -1.59 -10.15
N ASN A 346 -11.27 -2.87 -10.27
CA ASN A 346 -12.18 -4.01 -10.02
C ASN A 346 -11.40 -5.20 -9.47
N PRO A 347 -12.07 -6.24 -8.94
CA PRO A 347 -11.42 -7.45 -8.43
C PRO A 347 -10.51 -8.16 -9.44
N ASP A 348 -10.76 -7.99 -10.75
CA ASP A 348 -9.98 -8.60 -11.82
C ASP A 348 -8.78 -7.75 -12.26
N LYS A 349 -8.43 -6.67 -11.53
CA LYS A 349 -7.38 -5.71 -11.91
C LYS A 349 -6.05 -6.39 -12.29
N MET A 350 -5.64 -7.43 -11.58
CA MET A 350 -4.39 -8.13 -11.87
C MET A 350 -4.49 -8.99 -13.14
N TYR A 351 -5.66 -9.51 -13.47
CA TYR A 351 -5.91 -10.17 -14.75
C TYR A 351 -5.86 -9.18 -15.92
N SER A 352 -6.52 -8.03 -15.77
CA SER A 352 -6.51 -6.95 -16.78
C SER A 352 -5.08 -6.45 -17.03
N LEU A 353 -4.30 -6.27 -15.98
CA LEU A 353 -2.88 -5.91 -16.07
C LEU A 353 -2.08 -7.00 -16.80
N THR A 354 -2.26 -8.27 -16.43
CA THR A 354 -1.58 -9.41 -17.07
C THR A 354 -1.88 -9.49 -18.57
N GLU A 355 -3.15 -9.32 -18.95
CA GLU A 355 -3.56 -9.30 -20.34
C GLU A 355 -2.92 -8.14 -21.11
N ALA A 356 -2.88 -6.95 -20.52
CA ALA A 356 -2.28 -5.76 -21.11
C ALA A 356 -0.75 -5.88 -21.23
N LEU A 357 -0.05 -6.45 -20.25
CA LEU A 357 1.38 -6.76 -20.32
C LEU A 357 1.70 -7.76 -21.44
N LEU A 358 0.85 -8.78 -21.63
CA LEU A 358 0.99 -9.72 -22.76
C LEU A 358 0.85 -9.00 -24.10
N ARG A 359 -0.13 -8.09 -24.24
CA ARG A 359 -0.28 -7.26 -25.46
C ARG A 359 0.91 -6.37 -25.69
N ARG A 360 1.55 -5.85 -24.63
CA ARG A 360 2.77 -5.03 -24.69
C ARG A 360 4.03 -5.85 -25.04
N GLY A 361 3.93 -7.19 -25.08
CA GLY A 361 5.01 -8.08 -25.47
C GLY A 361 5.90 -8.61 -24.34
N TYR A 362 5.48 -8.46 -23.08
CA TYR A 362 6.20 -9.04 -21.97
C TYR A 362 6.15 -10.57 -22.01
N SER A 363 7.26 -11.23 -21.67
CA SER A 363 7.31 -12.66 -21.46
C SER A 363 6.55 -13.08 -20.18
N GLU A 364 6.09 -14.32 -20.10
CA GLU A 364 5.40 -14.82 -18.91
C GLU A 364 6.27 -14.71 -17.65
N ALA A 365 7.57 -14.98 -17.77
CA ALA A 365 8.53 -14.82 -16.68
C ALA A 365 8.63 -13.37 -16.20
N ASN A 366 8.66 -12.39 -17.12
CA ASN A 366 8.68 -10.97 -16.77
C ASN A 366 7.37 -10.54 -16.12
N ILE A 367 6.23 -11.04 -16.57
CA ILE A 367 4.92 -10.77 -15.98
C ILE A 367 4.87 -11.31 -14.54
N GLU A 368 5.33 -12.55 -14.31
CA GLU A 368 5.39 -13.13 -12.96
C GLU A 368 6.34 -12.36 -12.03
N ALA A 369 7.45 -11.82 -12.57
CA ALA A 369 8.36 -10.96 -11.83
C ALA A 369 7.66 -9.67 -11.39
N ILE A 370 6.95 -8.98 -12.31
CA ILE A 370 6.19 -7.75 -12.04
C ILE A 370 5.05 -8.00 -11.05
N LEU A 371 4.27 -9.07 -11.25
CA LEU A 371 3.10 -9.37 -10.42
C LEU A 371 3.44 -9.61 -8.95
N GLY A 372 4.68 -10.04 -8.65
CA GLY A 372 5.05 -10.25 -7.25
C GLY A 372 6.42 -10.89 -7.04
N GLY A 373 7.04 -11.48 -8.07
CA GLY A 373 8.35 -12.12 -7.95
C GLY A 373 9.42 -11.17 -7.41
N ASN A 374 9.44 -9.93 -7.90
CA ASN A 374 10.39 -8.91 -7.48
C ASN A 374 10.19 -8.49 -6.02
N PHE A 375 8.95 -8.22 -5.61
CA PHE A 375 8.67 -7.93 -4.21
C PHE A 375 8.94 -9.13 -3.30
N ARG A 376 8.61 -10.34 -3.73
CA ARG A 376 8.95 -11.56 -2.96
C ARG A 376 10.47 -11.66 -2.72
N ARG A 377 11.29 -11.37 -3.72
CA ARG A 377 12.76 -11.33 -3.59
C ARG A 377 13.18 -10.25 -2.60
N LEU A 378 12.69 -9.02 -2.74
CA LEU A 378 13.00 -7.91 -1.84
C LEU A 378 12.61 -8.23 -0.40
N LEU A 379 11.39 -8.70 -0.16
CA LEU A 379 10.90 -9.07 1.16
C LEU A 379 11.73 -10.19 1.77
N GLY A 380 12.11 -11.19 0.97
CA GLY A 380 13.00 -12.27 1.41
C GLY A 380 14.37 -11.76 1.86
N THR A 381 14.95 -10.80 1.15
CA THR A 381 16.22 -10.18 1.52
C THR A 381 16.10 -9.38 2.82
N VAL A 382 15.06 -8.54 2.93
CA VAL A 382 14.89 -7.64 4.08
C VAL A 382 14.52 -8.44 5.34
N TRP A 383 13.55 -9.33 5.27
CA TRP A 383 13.03 -10.05 6.44
C TRP A 383 13.99 -11.13 6.96
N ALA A 384 14.92 -11.63 6.13
CA ALA A 384 15.97 -12.56 6.58
C ALA A 384 16.99 -11.91 7.55
N ALA A 385 17.12 -10.57 7.54
CA ALA A 385 18.05 -9.88 8.44
C ALA A 385 17.70 -10.06 9.92
N SER A 386 16.40 -10.24 10.27
CA SER A 386 15.97 -10.49 11.65
C SER A 386 16.44 -11.83 12.19
N ALA A 387 16.55 -12.87 11.36
CA ALA A 387 16.98 -14.21 11.78
C ALA A 387 18.45 -14.30 12.16
N SER A 388 19.27 -13.32 11.76
CA SER A 388 20.71 -13.28 12.08
C SER A 388 21.04 -12.55 13.39
N THR A 389 20.11 -11.78 13.94
CA THR A 389 20.29 -10.97 15.16
C THR A 389 19.73 -11.63 16.43
N GLU A 390 18.96 -12.71 16.29
CA GLU A 390 18.38 -13.49 17.41
C GLU A 390 19.25 -14.73 17.78
N LYS A 391 20.42 -14.89 17.15
CA LYS A 391 21.43 -15.89 17.52
C LYS A 391 22.59 -15.22 18.27
#